data_20dfc8c20c575a40bde37f5b3ab878ce
#
_entry.id   20dfc8c20c575a40bde37f5b3ab878ce
#
_cell.length_a   1.000
_cell.length_b   1.000
_cell.length_c   1.000
_cell.angle_alpha   90.00
_cell.angle_beta   90.00
_cell.angle_gamma   90.00
#
_symmetry.space_group_name_H-M   'P 1'
#
loop_
_entity.id
_entity.type
_entity.pdbx_description
1 polymer ?
#
loop_
_entity_poly.entity_id
_entity_poly.type
_entity_poly.pdbx_seq_one_letter_code
_entity_poly.pdbx_strand_id
1 'polypeptide(L)'
;SAASDVYKRQPFRPPYRFLVNAYQIAGNNLEKIFTILKNNSQLTKSFKNKEFCDLNETELKQFQERVDNVVNWLDTYAPKFVKFQVQEKSVPKLPLTDEQTEFLGKLADLMESKEFNKAEDLHDAMYEILEGQGLKPQKGFQAIYKMILGQKQGPRAASFLLSLDKDFVVKRLRQEA
;
A
#
# COMPACT_ATOMS: atom_id res chain seq x y z
N SER A 1 -31.61 5.03 21.29
CA SER A 1 -32.74 5.34 20.41
C SER A 1 -32.58 4.61 19.08
N ALA A 2 -33.69 4.33 18.38
CA ALA A 2 -33.67 3.66 17.08
C ALA A 2 -32.78 4.38 16.06
N ALA A 3 -32.67 5.70 16.12
CA ALA A 3 -31.82 6.50 15.25
C ALA A 3 -30.32 6.30 15.53
N SER A 4 -29.92 6.12 16.83
CA SER A 4 -28.52 5.84 17.16
C SER A 4 -28.11 4.41 16.78
N ASP A 5 -29.05 3.47 16.76
CA ASP A 5 -28.81 2.08 16.34
C ASP A 5 -28.68 1.95 14.81
N VAL A 6 -29.39 2.80 14.07
CA VAL A 6 -29.25 2.88 12.60
C VAL A 6 -27.88 3.45 12.23
N TYR A 7 -27.38 4.46 12.95
CA TYR A 7 -26.02 4.99 12.77
C TYR A 7 -24.92 4.00 13.13
N LYS A 8 -25.15 3.14 14.13
CA LYS A 8 -24.22 2.09 14.53
C LYS A 8 -24.13 0.92 13.54
N ARG A 9 -25.10 0.82 12.62
CA ARG A 9 -25.21 -0.27 11.64
C ARG A 9 -24.89 0.16 10.22
N GLN A 10 -24.09 1.22 10.02
CA GLN A 10 -23.63 1.56 8.67
C GLN A 10 -22.84 0.39 8.09
N PRO A 11 -23.17 -0.07 6.87
CA PRO A 11 -22.47 -1.17 6.26
C PRO A 11 -20.99 -0.83 6.09
N PHE A 12 -20.13 -1.82 6.35
CA PHE A 12 -18.70 -1.71 6.11
C PHE A 12 -18.44 -1.54 4.60
N ARG A 13 -18.20 -0.31 4.17
CA ARG A 13 -18.00 0.04 2.75
C ARG A 13 -16.73 0.85 2.54
N PRO A 14 -15.57 0.21 2.50
CA PRO A 14 -14.33 0.93 2.17
C PRO A 14 -14.40 1.52 0.76
N PRO A 15 -13.85 2.73 0.52
CA PRO A 15 -13.84 3.34 -0.81
C PRO A 15 -13.11 2.48 -1.84
N TYR A 16 -13.64 2.39 -3.05
CA TYR A 16 -13.11 1.56 -4.12
C TYR A 16 -11.64 1.81 -4.43
N ARG A 17 -11.21 3.06 -4.47
CA ARG A 17 -9.81 3.41 -4.79
C ARG A 17 -8.80 2.75 -3.83
N PHE A 18 -9.14 2.65 -2.54
CA PHE A 18 -8.29 1.98 -1.55
C PHE A 18 -8.38 0.46 -1.67
N LEU A 19 -9.56 -0.03 -1.99
CA LEU A 19 -9.80 -1.45 -2.19
C LEU A 19 -9.04 -2.00 -3.41
N VAL A 20 -9.01 -1.25 -4.50
CA VAL A 20 -8.24 -1.59 -5.71
C VAL A 20 -6.75 -1.80 -5.38
N ASN A 21 -6.16 -0.87 -4.63
CA ASN A 21 -4.75 -0.99 -4.23
C ASN A 21 -4.52 -2.14 -3.25
N ALA A 22 -5.36 -2.27 -2.23
CA ALA A 22 -5.24 -3.32 -1.23
C ALA A 22 -5.39 -4.71 -1.83
N TYR A 23 -6.33 -4.90 -2.74
CA TYR A 23 -6.49 -6.16 -3.46
C TYR A 23 -5.25 -6.51 -4.30
N GLN A 24 -4.69 -5.56 -5.02
CA GLN A 24 -3.51 -5.81 -5.86
C GLN A 24 -2.27 -6.18 -5.03
N ILE A 25 -2.22 -5.77 -3.76
CA ILE A 25 -1.15 -6.15 -2.82
C ILE A 25 -1.43 -7.51 -2.18
N ALA A 26 -2.65 -7.71 -1.70
CA ALA A 26 -3.01 -8.84 -0.83
C ALA A 26 -3.64 -10.03 -1.57
N GLY A 27 -4.07 -9.85 -2.83
CA GLY A 27 -4.87 -10.85 -3.52
C GLY A 27 -6.24 -11.02 -2.86
N ASN A 28 -6.83 -12.19 -2.98
CA ASN A 28 -8.16 -12.48 -2.41
C ASN A 28 -8.09 -12.91 -0.93
N ASN A 29 -7.25 -12.26 -0.14
CA ASN A 29 -7.16 -12.48 1.30
C ASN A 29 -7.85 -11.33 2.02
N LEU A 30 -9.10 -11.52 2.44
CA LEU A 30 -9.93 -10.48 3.05
C LEU A 30 -9.32 -9.90 4.33
N GLU A 31 -8.74 -10.74 5.18
CA GLU A 31 -8.11 -10.28 6.43
C GLU A 31 -6.92 -9.36 6.14
N LYS A 32 -6.07 -9.74 5.20
CA LYS A 32 -4.93 -8.92 4.77
C LYS A 32 -5.38 -7.62 4.12
N ILE A 33 -6.41 -7.67 3.28
CA ILE A 33 -7.04 -6.46 2.68
C ILE A 33 -7.55 -5.54 3.80
N PHE A 34 -8.27 -6.08 4.78
CA PHE A 34 -8.78 -5.33 5.91
C PHE A 34 -7.64 -4.64 6.68
N THR A 35 -6.57 -5.36 6.97
CA THR A 35 -5.39 -4.82 7.68
C THR A 35 -4.76 -3.65 6.90
N ILE A 36 -4.58 -3.79 5.59
CA ILE A 36 -4.04 -2.73 4.72
C ILE A 36 -4.95 -1.50 4.77
N LEU A 37 -6.25 -1.68 4.66
CA LEU A 37 -7.23 -0.59 4.73
C LEU A 37 -7.23 0.09 6.10
N LYS A 38 -7.18 -0.70 7.18
CA LYS A 38 -7.18 -0.18 8.56
C LYS A 38 -5.95 0.68 8.83
N ASN A 39 -4.79 0.29 8.30
CA ASN A 39 -3.54 1.02 8.47
C ASN A 39 -3.42 2.26 7.57
N ASN A 40 -4.39 2.48 6.68
CA ASN A 40 -4.44 3.69 5.86
C ASN A 40 -4.97 4.86 6.69
N SER A 41 -4.14 5.89 6.89
CA SER A 41 -4.48 7.07 7.69
C SER A 41 -5.73 7.80 7.21
N GLN A 42 -6.03 7.77 5.92
CA GLN A 42 -7.22 8.41 5.35
C GLN A 42 -8.51 7.67 5.72
N LEU A 43 -8.41 6.41 6.17
CA LEU A 43 -9.54 5.57 6.55
C LEU A 43 -9.67 5.37 8.07
N THR A 44 -8.82 5.97 8.87
CA THR A 44 -8.76 5.76 10.34
C THR A 44 -10.12 5.96 11.01
N LYS A 45 -10.90 6.97 10.58
CA LYS A 45 -12.23 7.24 11.14
C LYS A 45 -13.23 6.10 10.87
N SER A 46 -13.15 5.47 9.70
CA SER A 46 -14.05 4.39 9.29
C SER A 46 -13.75 3.07 10.00
N PHE A 47 -12.49 2.88 10.40
CA PHE A 47 -11.99 1.64 11.01
C PHE A 47 -11.74 1.75 12.50
N LYS A 48 -12.02 2.93 13.11
CA LYS A 48 -11.72 3.17 14.51
C LYS A 48 -12.34 2.08 15.41
N ASN A 49 -11.49 1.36 16.12
CA ASN A 49 -11.85 0.29 17.06
C ASN A 49 -12.53 -0.93 16.42
N LYS A 50 -12.42 -1.13 15.10
CA LYS A 50 -12.96 -2.30 14.43
C LYS A 50 -11.83 -3.24 14.03
N GLU A 51 -11.94 -4.51 14.43
CA GLU A 51 -11.04 -5.57 14.02
C GLU A 51 -11.72 -6.48 12.98
N PHE A 52 -10.95 -7.24 12.22
CA PHE A 52 -11.50 -8.15 11.22
C PHE A 52 -12.45 -9.18 11.85
N CYS A 53 -12.09 -9.70 13.04
CA CYS A 53 -12.92 -10.66 13.77
C CYS A 53 -14.26 -10.09 14.27
N ASP A 54 -14.41 -8.75 14.28
CA ASP A 54 -15.67 -8.10 14.65
C ASP A 54 -16.69 -8.05 13.51
N LEU A 55 -16.27 -8.38 12.29
CA LEU A 55 -17.17 -8.41 11.14
C LEU A 55 -18.12 -9.60 11.24
N ASN A 56 -19.43 -9.33 11.15
CA ASN A 56 -20.43 -10.38 11.09
C ASN A 56 -20.54 -11.01 9.69
N GLU A 57 -21.33 -12.08 9.55
CA GLU A 57 -21.47 -12.79 8.28
C GLU A 57 -21.96 -11.88 7.15
N THR A 58 -22.90 -10.98 7.44
CA THR A 58 -23.43 -10.02 6.45
C THR A 58 -22.35 -9.04 5.99
N GLU A 59 -21.57 -8.50 6.93
CA GLU A 59 -20.47 -7.59 6.63
C GLU A 59 -19.36 -8.29 5.83
N LEU A 60 -18.99 -9.52 6.20
CA LEU A 60 -18.03 -10.33 5.46
C LEU A 60 -18.49 -10.61 4.03
N LYS A 61 -19.77 -10.96 3.85
CA LYS A 61 -20.34 -11.19 2.54
C LYS A 61 -20.32 -9.93 1.67
N GLN A 62 -20.73 -8.80 2.23
CA GLN A 62 -20.69 -7.50 1.54
C GLN A 62 -19.25 -7.10 1.18
N PHE A 63 -18.31 -7.34 2.08
CA PHE A 63 -16.90 -7.08 1.83
C PHE A 63 -16.36 -7.94 0.68
N GLN A 64 -16.66 -9.24 0.69
CA GLN A 64 -16.28 -10.14 -0.40
C GLN A 64 -16.88 -9.71 -1.72
N GLU A 65 -18.16 -9.35 -1.75
CA GLU A 65 -18.84 -8.86 -2.97
C GLU A 65 -18.15 -7.60 -3.53
N ARG A 66 -17.74 -6.67 -2.67
CA ARG A 66 -17.01 -5.48 -3.12
C ARG A 66 -15.63 -5.83 -3.68
N VAL A 67 -14.93 -6.76 -3.07
CA VAL A 67 -13.64 -7.26 -3.59
C VAL A 67 -13.85 -7.94 -4.94
N ASP A 68 -14.87 -8.77 -5.10
CA ASP A 68 -15.20 -9.43 -6.36
C ASP A 68 -15.51 -8.40 -7.47
N ASN A 69 -16.21 -7.33 -7.14
CA ASN A 69 -16.47 -6.22 -8.06
C ASN A 69 -15.17 -5.50 -8.47
N VAL A 70 -14.25 -5.32 -7.54
CA VAL A 70 -12.91 -4.74 -7.83
C VAL A 70 -12.15 -5.65 -8.80
N VAL A 71 -12.15 -6.96 -8.56
CA VAL A 71 -11.49 -7.95 -9.44
C VAL A 71 -12.06 -7.86 -10.85
N ASN A 72 -13.38 -7.88 -10.96
CA ASN A 72 -14.05 -7.78 -12.26
C ASN A 72 -13.72 -6.47 -12.99
N TRP A 73 -13.69 -5.36 -12.26
CA TRP A 73 -13.33 -4.06 -12.83
C TRP A 73 -11.87 -4.05 -13.31
N LEU A 74 -10.94 -4.59 -12.50
CA LEU A 74 -9.54 -4.68 -12.87
C LEU A 74 -9.33 -5.51 -14.12
N ASP A 75 -10.02 -6.64 -14.24
CA ASP A 75 -9.88 -7.56 -15.37
C ASP A 75 -10.51 -7.03 -16.66
N THR A 76 -11.57 -6.22 -16.54
CA THR A 76 -12.41 -5.85 -17.69
C THR A 76 -12.20 -4.40 -18.13
N TYR A 77 -12.13 -3.45 -17.19
CA TYR A 77 -12.25 -2.02 -17.50
C TYR A 77 -11.06 -1.18 -17.05
N ALA A 78 -10.23 -1.65 -16.13
CA ALA A 78 -9.20 -0.80 -15.53
C ALA A 78 -8.12 -0.41 -16.55
N PRO A 79 -7.75 0.89 -16.61
CA PRO A 79 -6.62 1.32 -17.42
C PRO A 79 -5.30 0.69 -16.93
N LYS A 80 -4.35 0.52 -17.84
CA LYS A 80 -3.05 -0.09 -17.51
C LYS A 80 -2.30 0.62 -16.38
N PHE A 81 -2.44 1.95 -16.28
CA PHE A 81 -1.74 2.74 -15.24
C PHE A 81 -2.27 2.51 -13.83
N VAL A 82 -3.45 1.93 -13.68
CA VAL A 82 -4.03 1.56 -12.38
C VAL A 82 -3.51 0.21 -11.90
N LYS A 83 -3.15 -0.66 -12.83
CA LYS A 83 -2.72 -2.04 -12.56
C LYS A 83 -1.26 -2.09 -12.14
N PHE A 84 -0.96 -2.87 -11.10
CA PHE A 84 0.41 -3.18 -10.71
C PHE A 84 0.48 -4.59 -10.13
N GLN A 85 1.69 -5.14 -10.10
CA GLN A 85 1.97 -6.43 -9.47
C GLN A 85 3.29 -6.35 -8.74
N VAL A 86 3.28 -6.71 -7.45
CA VAL A 86 4.51 -6.78 -6.65
C VAL A 86 5.37 -7.91 -7.20
N GLN A 87 6.62 -7.62 -7.53
CA GLN A 87 7.58 -8.57 -8.11
C GLN A 87 8.28 -9.36 -7.00
N GLU A 88 7.58 -10.31 -6.41
CA GLU A 88 8.07 -11.05 -5.24
C GLU A 88 9.22 -12.02 -5.55
N LYS A 89 9.22 -12.60 -6.74
CA LYS A 89 10.11 -13.71 -7.09
C LYS A 89 11.50 -13.30 -7.60
N SER A 90 11.64 -12.10 -8.09
CA SER A 90 12.90 -11.63 -8.68
C SER A 90 13.05 -10.12 -8.61
N VAL A 91 14.30 -9.67 -8.52
CA VAL A 91 14.62 -8.24 -8.61
C VAL A 91 14.38 -7.76 -10.05
N PRO A 92 13.53 -6.77 -10.29
CA PRO A 92 13.34 -6.22 -11.62
C PRO A 92 14.63 -5.61 -12.18
N LYS A 93 14.91 -5.88 -13.44
CA LYS A 93 16.10 -5.38 -14.13
C LYS A 93 15.80 -4.07 -14.86
N LEU A 94 15.48 -3.03 -14.11
CA LEU A 94 15.29 -1.69 -14.66
C LEU A 94 16.46 -0.78 -14.28
N PRO A 95 16.89 0.10 -15.20
CA PRO A 95 18.04 0.96 -14.91
C PRO A 95 17.72 1.97 -13.82
N LEU A 96 18.66 2.13 -12.88
CA LEU A 96 18.66 3.15 -11.84
C LEU A 96 19.89 4.03 -11.98
N THR A 97 19.76 5.31 -11.66
CA THR A 97 20.92 6.19 -11.52
C THR A 97 21.64 5.89 -10.20
N ASP A 98 22.89 6.35 -10.06
CA ASP A 98 23.63 6.20 -8.80
C ASP A 98 22.92 6.93 -7.65
N GLU A 99 22.34 8.10 -7.91
CA GLU A 99 21.56 8.85 -6.93
C GLU A 99 20.30 8.10 -6.49
N GLN A 100 19.62 7.43 -7.42
CA GLN A 100 18.47 6.59 -7.11
C GLN A 100 18.87 5.39 -6.24
N THR A 101 19.96 4.74 -6.56
CA THR A 101 20.51 3.62 -5.78
C THR A 101 20.89 4.08 -4.38
N GLU A 102 21.53 5.23 -4.24
CA GLU A 102 21.86 5.83 -2.95
C GLU A 102 20.62 6.11 -2.11
N PHE A 103 19.60 6.71 -2.72
CA PHE A 103 18.32 6.97 -2.07
C PHE A 103 17.66 5.69 -1.56
N LEU A 104 17.59 4.66 -2.38
CA LEU A 104 17.01 3.36 -1.99
C LEU A 104 17.77 2.72 -0.82
N GLY A 105 19.10 2.81 -0.81
CA GLY A 105 19.94 2.31 0.29
C GLY A 105 19.68 3.04 1.60
N LYS A 106 19.58 4.36 1.56
CA LYS A 106 19.26 5.19 2.74
C LYS A 106 17.85 4.91 3.25
N LEU A 107 16.89 4.75 2.36
CA LEU A 107 15.52 4.42 2.73
C LEU A 107 15.46 3.02 3.36
N ALA A 108 16.18 2.04 2.83
CA ALA A 108 16.26 0.71 3.40
C ALA A 108 16.84 0.74 4.83
N ASP A 109 17.94 1.47 5.03
CA ASP A 109 18.56 1.63 6.35
C ASP A 109 17.60 2.26 7.35
N LEU A 110 16.87 3.29 6.92
CA LEU A 110 15.88 3.95 7.75
C LEU A 110 14.74 3.01 8.16
N MET A 111 14.20 2.27 7.20
CA MET A 111 13.09 1.33 7.47
C MET A 111 13.53 0.15 8.32
N GLU A 112 14.77 -0.29 8.19
CA GLU A 112 15.32 -1.36 9.03
C GLU A 112 15.52 -0.90 10.48
N SER A 113 15.99 0.34 10.68
CA SER A 113 16.34 0.87 12.00
C SER A 113 15.17 1.46 12.77
N LYS A 114 14.06 1.80 12.12
CA LYS A 114 12.92 2.49 12.74
C LYS A 114 11.60 1.90 12.31
N GLU A 115 10.68 1.74 13.26
CA GLU A 115 9.29 1.39 12.98
C GLU A 115 8.47 2.64 12.65
N PHE A 116 7.70 2.55 11.57
CA PHE A 116 6.78 3.60 11.15
C PHE A 116 5.33 3.11 11.29
N ASN A 117 4.57 3.75 12.17
CA ASN A 117 3.16 3.42 12.39
C ASN A 117 2.22 4.24 11.51
N LYS A 118 2.70 5.37 10.99
CA LYS A 118 1.93 6.29 10.15
C LYS A 118 2.64 6.50 8.82
N ALA A 119 1.88 6.43 7.74
CA ALA A 119 2.41 6.68 6.40
C ALA A 119 2.98 8.08 6.25
N GLU A 120 2.38 9.08 6.91
CA GLU A 120 2.87 10.46 6.89
C GLU A 120 4.29 10.58 7.44
N ASP A 121 4.61 9.86 8.52
CA ASP A 121 5.95 9.90 9.13
C ASP A 121 7.00 9.33 8.17
N LEU A 122 6.68 8.22 7.48
CA LEU A 122 7.56 7.67 6.46
C LEU A 122 7.68 8.60 5.26
N HIS A 123 6.57 9.19 4.82
CA HIS A 123 6.54 10.15 3.71
C HIS A 123 7.47 11.34 4.00
N ASP A 124 7.36 11.95 5.18
CA ASP A 124 8.20 13.08 5.58
C ASP A 124 9.67 12.67 5.65
N ALA A 125 9.99 11.50 6.21
CA ALA A 125 11.34 10.97 6.27
C ALA A 125 11.94 10.73 4.87
N MET A 126 11.13 10.23 3.93
CA MET A 126 11.56 10.06 2.53
C MET A 126 11.90 11.39 1.88
N TYR A 127 11.08 12.43 2.09
CA TYR A 127 11.35 13.77 1.57
C TYR A 127 12.62 14.37 2.17
N GLU A 128 12.88 14.16 3.46
CA GLU A 128 14.12 14.59 4.09
C GLU A 128 15.36 13.96 3.42
N ILE A 129 15.31 12.66 3.13
CA ILE A 129 16.40 11.99 2.43
C ILE A 129 16.59 12.57 1.02
N LEU A 130 15.50 12.73 0.28
CA LEU A 130 15.53 13.27 -1.07
C LEU A 130 16.08 14.69 -1.11
N GLU A 131 15.63 15.55 -0.21
CA GLU A 131 16.10 16.93 -0.08
C GLU A 131 17.59 16.98 0.28
N GLY A 132 18.02 16.20 1.26
CA GLY A 132 19.42 16.11 1.66
C GLY A 132 20.34 15.62 0.55
N GLN A 133 19.84 14.80 -0.36
CA GLN A 133 20.55 14.26 -1.52
C GLN A 133 20.48 15.18 -2.76
N GLY A 134 19.55 16.13 -2.79
CA GLY A 134 19.26 16.93 -3.98
C GLY A 134 18.58 16.14 -5.09
N LEU A 135 17.96 15.00 -4.77
CA LEU A 135 17.22 14.18 -5.73
C LEU A 135 15.76 14.62 -5.79
N LYS A 136 15.24 14.82 -7.00
CA LYS A 136 13.83 15.18 -7.20
C LYS A 136 12.93 14.05 -6.67
N PRO A 137 11.85 14.38 -5.92
CA PRO A 137 10.93 13.37 -5.37
C PRO A 137 10.42 12.38 -6.41
N GLN A 138 10.06 12.86 -7.60
CA GLN A 138 9.61 12.00 -8.70
C GLN A 138 10.64 10.92 -9.05
N LYS A 139 11.91 11.25 -9.06
CA LYS A 139 12.99 10.30 -9.38
C LYS A 139 13.16 9.25 -8.27
N GLY A 140 13.05 9.68 -7.01
CA GLY A 140 13.08 8.77 -5.87
C GLY A 140 11.92 7.79 -5.88
N PHE A 141 10.71 8.27 -6.09
CA PHE A 141 9.53 7.40 -6.16
C PHE A 141 9.57 6.45 -7.35
N GLN A 142 10.03 6.88 -8.50
CA GLN A 142 10.26 6.00 -9.65
C GLN A 142 11.21 4.84 -9.31
N ALA A 143 12.27 5.12 -8.55
CA ALA A 143 13.21 4.08 -8.13
C ALA A 143 12.52 3.02 -7.26
N ILE A 144 11.69 3.43 -6.32
CA ILE A 144 10.90 2.52 -5.48
C ILE A 144 10.02 1.61 -6.34
N TYR A 145 9.23 2.20 -7.23
CA TYR A 145 8.32 1.43 -8.09
C TYR A 145 9.05 0.50 -9.06
N LYS A 146 10.16 0.94 -9.61
CA LYS A 146 11.01 0.09 -10.46
C LYS A 146 11.47 -1.16 -9.71
N MET A 147 11.88 -1.02 -8.46
CA MET A 147 12.42 -2.14 -7.69
C MET A 147 11.34 -3.09 -7.18
N ILE A 148 10.17 -2.60 -6.84
CA ILE A 148 9.11 -3.42 -6.24
C ILE A 148 8.09 -3.88 -7.26
N LEU A 149 7.75 -3.03 -8.24
CA LEU A 149 6.70 -3.30 -9.23
C LEU A 149 7.23 -3.56 -10.64
N GLY A 150 8.49 -3.27 -10.91
CA GLY A 150 9.03 -3.35 -12.27
C GLY A 150 8.43 -2.31 -13.22
N GLN A 151 7.95 -1.19 -12.72
CA GLN A 151 7.37 -0.10 -13.50
C GLN A 151 7.68 1.25 -12.86
N LYS A 152 7.42 2.35 -13.60
CA LYS A 152 7.79 3.70 -13.14
C LYS A 152 6.76 4.35 -12.21
N GLN A 153 5.56 3.81 -12.13
CA GLN A 153 4.45 4.36 -11.36
C GLN A 153 3.81 3.31 -10.49
N GLY A 154 3.13 3.74 -9.44
CA GLY A 154 2.44 2.86 -8.52
C GLY A 154 1.57 3.64 -7.52
N PRO A 155 1.02 2.96 -6.52
CA PRO A 155 0.24 3.60 -5.46
C PRO A 155 1.12 4.51 -4.60
N ARG A 156 0.53 5.29 -3.71
CA ARG A 156 1.26 6.20 -2.81
C ARG A 156 2.39 5.47 -2.09
N ALA A 157 3.62 5.94 -2.27
CA ALA A 157 4.83 5.22 -1.88
C ALA A 157 4.88 4.86 -0.40
N ALA A 158 4.65 5.79 0.51
CA ALA A 158 4.75 5.51 1.94
C ALA A 158 3.73 4.47 2.42
N SER A 159 2.45 4.65 2.10
CA SER A 159 1.40 3.68 2.43
C SER A 159 1.66 2.32 1.79
N PHE A 160 2.13 2.33 0.55
CA PHE A 160 2.46 1.11 -0.20
C PHE A 160 3.58 0.33 0.48
N LEU A 161 4.68 0.97 0.82
CA LEU A 161 5.81 0.32 1.48
C LEU A 161 5.42 -0.27 2.84
N LEU A 162 4.61 0.46 3.62
CA LEU A 162 4.14 -0.02 4.92
C LEU A 162 3.12 -1.16 4.83
N SER A 163 2.48 -1.35 3.68
CA SER A 163 1.53 -2.45 3.46
C SER A 163 2.21 -3.76 3.08
N LEU A 164 3.50 -3.73 2.75
CA LEU A 164 4.29 -4.89 2.37
C LEU A 164 5.10 -5.43 3.56
N ASP A 165 5.58 -6.66 3.43
CA ASP A 165 6.51 -7.23 4.40
C ASP A 165 7.79 -6.40 4.48
N LYS A 166 8.17 -6.00 5.68
CA LYS A 166 9.32 -5.11 5.91
C LYS A 166 10.63 -5.71 5.42
N ASP A 167 10.87 -7.00 5.72
CA ASP A 167 12.11 -7.67 5.32
C ASP A 167 12.21 -7.75 3.79
N PHE A 168 11.09 -8.05 3.13
CA PHE A 168 11.01 -8.03 1.67
C PHE A 168 11.33 -6.64 1.11
N VAL A 169 10.73 -5.59 1.66
CA VAL A 169 10.95 -4.21 1.21
C VAL A 169 12.42 -3.82 1.37
N VAL A 170 13.01 -4.04 2.54
CA VAL A 170 14.41 -3.69 2.82
C VAL A 170 15.36 -4.39 1.85
N LYS A 171 15.19 -5.69 1.65
CA LYS A 171 16.01 -6.44 0.69
C LYS A 171 15.85 -5.92 -0.72
N ARG A 172 14.63 -5.67 -1.15
CA ARG A 172 14.36 -5.22 -2.51
C ARG A 172 14.90 -3.81 -2.76
N LEU A 173 14.79 -2.88 -1.80
CA LEU A 173 15.39 -1.55 -1.90
C LEU A 173 16.93 -1.62 -1.98
N ARG A 174 17.54 -2.65 -1.39
CA ARG A 174 18.98 -2.94 -1.51
C ARG A 174 19.33 -3.74 -2.77
N GLN A 175 18.36 -3.96 -3.65
CA GLN A 175 18.51 -4.74 -4.87
C GLN A 175 18.91 -6.21 -4.61
N GLU A 176 18.49 -6.73 -3.48
CA GLU A 176 18.68 -8.14 -3.11
C GLU A 176 17.42 -8.95 -3.43
N ALA A 177 17.60 -10.21 -3.72
CA ALA A 177 16.49 -11.11 -4.04
C ALA A 177 15.71 -11.56 -2.80
#